data_af7f1d6898c6e01440cac35fcde8cb02
#
_entry.id   af7f1d6898c6e01440cac35fcde8cb02
#
_cell.length_a   1.000
_cell.length_b   1.000
_cell.length_c   1.000
_cell.angle_alpha   90.00
_cell.angle_beta   90.00
_cell.angle_gamma   90.00
#
_symmetry.space_group_name_H-M   'P 1'
#
loop_
_entity.id
_entity.type
_entity.pdbx_description
1 polymer ?
#
loop_
_entity_poly.entity_id
_entity_poly.type
_entity_poly.pdbx_seq_one_letter_code
_entity_poly.pdbx_strand_id
1 'polypeptide(L)'
;MKVIICGAGQVGWQIARHLSGERNDVTVVDSNADLVRRATETLDVQGVTGFASYPDVLDRAGARDADMIIAATHSDEVNMVTCQVAHSVFSVPRKIARLRAQNYMDPAYADLYRRDHLPIDVVISPEKEVAEAAMQRLAAPSTFDTESFFGGKAQLLGIALEDDCPVLNTPLRQLNELFSTLRAIVVGVRRKGRLFAPDAGDQLFAEDQIYVFAHSEDVNRTLDIFGKSTKKQERVVIIGGGNVGLAVARALEARTDRVRAKVIERNRARAEYAADNLERTIVLNGDGMDYDLLMEAAVDRADAVLAVTDDDKTNMLVAVRAKSAGCPMAIALVNDPTLVPLMAELDIDAYINPRATTVSSILRHIRHGRVRAIYSIGDAEAEVIEAQVLGTSPLAGKLVRDIDFPEGVLVGAVMKGGKVMKPTGDLRIDEGDAIAMFAMTKDVPEVERLLQVSVDFF
;
A
#
# COMPACT_ATOMS: atom_id res chain seq x y z
N MET A 1 19.33 5.29 -11.52
CA MET A 1 18.47 5.26 -12.73
C MET A 1 18.12 6.70 -13.14
N LYS A 2 17.90 6.93 -14.44
CA LYS A 2 17.36 8.22 -14.92
C LYS A 2 15.85 8.10 -15.08
N VAL A 3 15.11 8.84 -14.26
CA VAL A 3 13.65 8.75 -14.18
C VAL A 3 13.02 10.10 -14.51
N ILE A 4 12.07 10.11 -15.45
CA ILE A 4 11.28 11.30 -15.76
C ILE A 4 9.90 11.14 -15.14
N ILE A 5 9.49 12.14 -14.35
CA ILE A 5 8.18 12.19 -13.71
C ILE A 5 7.37 13.31 -14.35
N CYS A 6 6.30 12.96 -15.05
CA CYS A 6 5.40 13.88 -15.71
C CYS A 6 4.19 14.15 -14.82
N GLY A 7 4.11 15.39 -14.32
CA GLY A 7 3.18 15.86 -13.32
C GLY A 7 3.91 16.15 -11.99
N ALA A 8 4.03 17.43 -11.62
CA ALA A 8 4.63 17.91 -10.37
C ALA A 8 3.59 18.16 -9.26
N GLY A 9 2.36 17.68 -9.44
CA GLY A 9 1.33 17.68 -8.41
C GLY A 9 1.71 16.81 -7.22
N GLN A 10 0.82 16.65 -6.25
CA GLN A 10 1.13 15.99 -4.98
C GLN A 10 1.67 14.56 -5.14
N VAL A 11 1.11 13.76 -6.06
CA VAL A 11 1.59 12.38 -6.31
C VAL A 11 2.98 12.40 -6.93
N GLY A 12 3.18 13.17 -8.02
CA GLY A 12 4.47 13.24 -8.69
C GLY A 12 5.56 13.84 -7.80
N TRP A 13 5.23 14.84 -6.98
CA TRP A 13 6.17 15.40 -6.01
C TRP A 13 6.60 14.37 -4.95
N GLN A 14 5.67 13.56 -4.42
CA GLN A 14 6.01 12.50 -3.46
C GLN A 14 6.88 11.41 -4.10
N ILE A 15 6.57 11.02 -5.34
CA ILE A 15 7.41 10.06 -6.09
C ILE A 15 8.82 10.65 -6.29
N ALA A 16 8.90 11.93 -6.72
CA ALA A 16 10.17 12.62 -6.93
C ALA A 16 11.00 12.70 -5.64
N ARG A 17 10.35 13.05 -4.51
CA ARG A 17 10.98 13.10 -3.18
C ARG A 17 11.57 11.74 -2.78
N HIS A 18 10.82 10.67 -3.03
CA HIS A 18 11.27 9.32 -2.66
C HIS A 18 12.45 8.89 -3.53
N LEU A 19 12.32 9.05 -4.85
CA LEU A 19 13.37 8.61 -5.79
C LEU A 19 14.66 9.45 -5.72
N SER A 20 14.56 10.76 -5.48
CA SER A 20 15.76 11.61 -5.32
C SER A 20 16.54 11.24 -4.05
N GLY A 21 15.85 10.82 -2.99
CA GLY A 21 16.49 10.29 -1.77
C GLY A 21 17.26 8.98 -1.98
N GLU A 22 16.97 8.23 -3.05
CA GLU A 22 17.59 6.93 -3.37
C GLU A 22 18.72 7.02 -4.42
N ARG A 23 19.32 8.19 -4.61
CA ARG A 23 20.40 8.44 -5.59
C ARG A 23 20.00 8.18 -7.05
N ASN A 24 18.73 8.37 -7.40
CA ASN A 24 18.30 8.39 -8.77
C ASN A 24 18.45 9.79 -9.37
N ASP A 25 18.71 9.85 -10.68
CA ASP A 25 18.72 11.08 -11.47
C ASP A 25 17.27 11.37 -11.90
N VAL A 26 16.62 12.31 -11.22
CA VAL A 26 15.18 12.56 -11.38
C VAL A 26 14.94 13.88 -12.08
N THR A 27 14.16 13.84 -13.17
CA THR A 27 13.65 15.03 -13.85
C THR A 27 12.13 15.12 -13.68
N VAL A 28 11.63 16.27 -13.23
CA VAL A 28 10.19 16.53 -13.06
C VAL A 28 9.72 17.46 -14.19
N VAL A 29 8.62 17.07 -14.84
CA VAL A 29 7.99 17.83 -15.94
C VAL A 29 6.56 18.23 -15.54
N ASP A 30 6.23 19.51 -15.64
CA ASP A 30 4.86 19.99 -15.46
C ASP A 30 4.61 21.24 -16.29
N SER A 31 3.37 21.44 -16.74
CA SER A 31 2.96 22.66 -17.45
C SER A 31 2.90 23.88 -16.52
N ASN A 32 2.74 23.68 -15.21
CA ASN A 32 2.73 24.70 -14.19
C ASN A 32 4.16 24.97 -13.66
N ALA A 33 4.70 26.13 -14.02
CA ALA A 33 6.05 26.55 -13.62
C ALA A 33 6.24 26.66 -12.09
N ASP A 34 5.18 26.98 -11.33
CA ASP A 34 5.28 27.10 -9.87
C ASP A 34 5.45 25.73 -9.21
N LEU A 35 4.80 24.69 -9.74
CA LEU A 35 4.97 23.32 -9.26
C LEU A 35 6.39 22.79 -9.56
N VAL A 36 6.89 23.08 -10.77
CA VAL A 36 8.26 22.73 -11.16
C VAL A 36 9.27 23.42 -10.24
N ARG A 37 9.12 24.73 -10.05
CA ARG A 37 9.99 25.52 -9.15
C ARG A 37 9.99 24.94 -7.73
N ARG A 38 8.79 24.69 -7.16
CA ARG A 38 8.67 24.08 -5.83
C ARG A 38 9.43 22.76 -5.74
N ALA A 39 9.33 21.91 -6.76
CA ALA A 39 10.02 20.62 -6.77
C ALA A 39 11.55 20.82 -6.77
N THR A 40 12.08 21.70 -7.62
CA THR A 40 13.54 21.98 -7.72
C THR A 40 14.11 22.72 -6.53
N GLU A 41 13.32 23.52 -5.82
CA GLU A 41 13.77 24.23 -4.60
C GLU A 41 13.78 23.33 -3.36
N THR A 42 12.95 22.27 -3.35
CA THR A 42 12.76 21.42 -2.16
C THR A 42 13.38 20.03 -2.28
N LEU A 43 13.68 19.58 -3.50
CA LEU A 43 14.21 18.25 -3.79
C LEU A 43 15.44 18.35 -4.69
N ASP A 44 16.30 17.34 -4.62
CA ASP A 44 17.42 17.18 -5.54
C ASP A 44 16.94 16.58 -6.87
N VAL A 45 16.30 17.43 -7.68
CA VAL A 45 15.73 17.04 -8.97
C VAL A 45 15.94 18.11 -10.03
N GLN A 46 15.97 17.73 -11.30
CA GLN A 46 15.87 18.66 -12.41
C GLN A 46 14.41 19.00 -12.71
N GLY A 47 14.15 20.20 -13.21
CA GLY A 47 12.81 20.66 -13.55
C GLY A 47 12.70 21.14 -14.99
N VAL A 48 11.63 20.71 -15.68
CA VAL A 48 11.31 21.17 -17.04
C VAL A 48 9.86 21.64 -17.08
N THR A 49 9.66 22.90 -17.40
CA THR A 49 8.29 23.44 -17.59
C THR A 49 7.82 23.19 -19.02
N GLY A 50 6.65 22.55 -19.14
CA GLY A 50 6.01 22.26 -20.42
C GLY A 50 5.00 21.12 -20.35
N PHE A 51 4.29 20.90 -21.45
CA PHE A 51 3.36 19.77 -21.56
C PHE A 51 4.13 18.47 -21.80
N ALA A 52 3.97 17.51 -20.91
CA ALA A 52 4.69 16.23 -20.96
C ALA A 52 4.42 15.38 -22.22
N SER A 53 3.28 15.62 -22.90
CA SER A 53 2.93 14.98 -24.16
C SER A 53 3.69 15.53 -25.38
N TYR A 54 4.46 16.63 -25.24
CA TYR A 54 5.18 17.24 -26.34
C TYR A 54 6.59 16.65 -26.46
N PRO A 55 7.00 16.19 -27.67
CA PRO A 55 8.31 15.56 -27.90
C PRO A 55 9.48 16.45 -27.51
N ASP A 56 9.44 17.75 -27.82
CA ASP A 56 10.51 18.70 -27.48
C ASP A 56 10.67 18.91 -25.98
N VAL A 57 9.57 18.84 -25.21
CA VAL A 57 9.58 18.91 -23.76
C VAL A 57 10.25 17.67 -23.17
N LEU A 58 9.87 16.48 -23.67
CA LEU A 58 10.48 15.22 -23.26
C LEU A 58 11.96 15.12 -23.63
N ASP A 59 12.35 15.66 -24.80
CA ASP A 59 13.75 15.72 -25.20
C ASP A 59 14.58 16.58 -24.23
N ARG A 60 14.07 17.78 -23.86
CA ARG A 60 14.68 18.65 -22.84
C ARG A 60 14.74 18.00 -21.47
N ALA A 61 13.79 17.12 -21.16
CA ALA A 61 13.77 16.37 -19.91
C ALA A 61 14.75 15.16 -19.91
N GLY A 62 15.46 14.92 -21.01
CA GLY A 62 16.45 13.85 -21.11
C GLY A 62 15.87 12.48 -21.49
N ALA A 63 14.72 12.44 -22.20
CA ALA A 63 14.03 11.20 -22.54
C ALA A 63 14.87 10.22 -23.38
N ARG A 64 15.91 10.70 -24.11
CA ARG A 64 16.80 9.83 -24.91
C ARG A 64 17.62 8.86 -24.07
N ASP A 65 17.95 9.27 -22.83
CA ASP A 65 18.77 8.48 -21.92
C ASP A 65 17.99 8.00 -20.70
N ALA A 66 16.66 8.20 -20.68
CA ALA A 66 15.83 7.83 -19.55
C ALA A 66 15.59 6.32 -19.49
N ASP A 67 15.76 5.74 -18.30
CA ASP A 67 15.44 4.34 -18.04
C ASP A 67 13.92 4.14 -17.88
N MET A 68 13.23 5.19 -17.43
CA MET A 68 11.80 5.12 -17.10
C MET A 68 11.10 6.47 -17.23
N ILE A 69 9.81 6.42 -17.60
CA ILE A 69 8.90 7.55 -17.51
C ILE A 69 7.68 7.20 -16.68
N ILE A 70 7.26 8.14 -15.82
CA ILE A 70 6.08 8.02 -14.97
C ILE A 70 5.14 9.16 -15.32
N ALA A 71 4.06 8.84 -16.01
CA ALA A 71 3.04 9.81 -16.40
C ALA A 71 1.93 9.85 -15.34
N ALA A 72 1.95 10.88 -14.48
CA ALA A 72 1.05 11.05 -13.33
C ALA A 72 0.38 12.43 -13.31
N THR A 73 0.06 12.98 -14.49
CA THR A 73 -0.67 14.24 -14.62
C THR A 73 -2.16 14.06 -14.27
N HIS A 74 -2.94 15.14 -14.34
CA HIS A 74 -4.38 15.08 -14.10
C HIS A 74 -5.19 14.46 -15.23
N SER A 75 -4.68 14.45 -16.49
CA SER A 75 -5.38 13.95 -17.67
C SER A 75 -4.85 12.57 -18.05
N ASP A 76 -5.76 11.60 -18.15
CA ASP A 76 -5.47 10.25 -18.60
C ASP A 76 -4.92 10.26 -20.03
N GLU A 77 -5.49 11.08 -20.91
CA GLU A 77 -5.08 11.20 -22.30
C GLU A 77 -3.66 11.76 -22.42
N VAL A 78 -3.31 12.78 -21.61
CA VAL A 78 -1.93 13.30 -21.55
C VAL A 78 -0.98 12.22 -21.07
N ASN A 79 -1.35 11.44 -20.07
CA ASN A 79 -0.52 10.35 -19.54
C ASN A 79 -0.29 9.26 -20.62
N MET A 80 -1.35 8.87 -21.33
CA MET A 80 -1.26 7.89 -22.43
C MET A 80 -0.40 8.41 -23.57
N VAL A 81 -0.61 9.65 -24.03
CA VAL A 81 0.18 10.26 -25.12
C VAL A 81 1.63 10.44 -24.70
N THR A 82 1.91 10.81 -23.45
CA THR A 82 3.26 10.89 -22.90
C THR A 82 3.99 9.55 -23.04
N CYS A 83 3.35 8.45 -22.63
CA CYS A 83 3.92 7.11 -22.77
C CYS A 83 4.13 6.72 -24.23
N GLN A 84 3.19 7.07 -25.12
CA GLN A 84 3.31 6.83 -26.56
C GLN A 84 4.50 7.56 -27.16
N VAL A 85 4.68 8.85 -26.88
CA VAL A 85 5.79 9.66 -27.36
C VAL A 85 7.11 9.12 -26.81
N ALA A 86 7.17 8.82 -25.51
CA ALA A 86 8.34 8.24 -24.84
C ALA A 86 8.78 6.92 -25.52
N HIS A 87 7.82 6.11 -25.92
CA HIS A 87 8.11 4.86 -26.64
C HIS A 87 8.57 5.11 -28.07
N SER A 88 7.76 5.81 -28.87
CA SER A 88 7.91 5.87 -30.31
C SER A 88 9.04 6.78 -30.76
N VAL A 89 9.36 7.83 -30.01
CA VAL A 89 10.38 8.82 -30.36
C VAL A 89 11.68 8.58 -29.61
N PHE A 90 11.61 8.17 -28.34
CA PHE A 90 12.78 8.08 -27.46
C PHE A 90 13.14 6.66 -27.04
N SER A 91 12.29 5.67 -27.35
CA SER A 91 12.51 4.27 -26.98
C SER A 91 12.71 4.03 -25.48
N VAL A 92 12.06 4.85 -24.63
CA VAL A 92 12.17 4.70 -23.18
C VAL A 92 11.74 3.28 -22.78
N PRO A 93 12.58 2.52 -22.06
CA PRO A 93 12.34 1.10 -21.81
C PRO A 93 11.07 0.84 -21.00
N ARG A 94 10.80 1.66 -19.97
CA ARG A 94 9.68 1.46 -19.07
C ARG A 94 8.79 2.69 -18.94
N LYS A 95 7.48 2.43 -19.04
CA LYS A 95 6.45 3.46 -19.05
C LYS A 95 5.35 3.09 -18.06
N ILE A 96 5.16 3.95 -17.07
CA ILE A 96 4.09 3.83 -16.05
C ILE A 96 3.12 4.96 -16.27
N ALA A 97 1.82 4.66 -16.39
CA ALA A 97 0.79 5.67 -16.52
C ALA A 97 -0.23 5.55 -15.38
N ARG A 98 -0.56 6.70 -14.79
CA ARG A 98 -1.70 6.84 -13.91
C ARG A 98 -2.95 7.10 -14.73
N LEU A 99 -3.96 6.20 -14.64
CA LEU A 99 -5.24 6.34 -15.32
C LEU A 99 -6.38 6.24 -14.29
N ARG A 100 -7.35 7.11 -14.41
CA ARG A 100 -8.49 7.23 -13.47
C ARG A 100 -9.80 6.74 -14.07
N ALA A 101 -10.00 6.95 -15.38
CA ALA A 101 -11.23 6.57 -16.05
C ALA A 101 -11.34 5.04 -16.12
N GLN A 102 -12.36 4.49 -15.44
CA GLN A 102 -12.55 3.04 -15.34
C GLN A 102 -12.80 2.36 -16.69
N ASN A 103 -13.30 3.11 -17.69
CA ASN A 103 -13.49 2.62 -19.05
C ASN A 103 -12.18 2.12 -19.69
N TYR A 104 -11.05 2.75 -19.34
CA TYR A 104 -9.73 2.31 -19.80
C TYR A 104 -9.22 1.04 -19.08
N MET A 105 -9.90 0.61 -18.00
CA MET A 105 -9.53 -0.56 -17.19
C MET A 105 -10.38 -1.79 -17.50
N ASP A 106 -11.34 -1.68 -18.41
CA ASP A 106 -12.22 -2.78 -18.78
C ASP A 106 -11.37 -3.90 -19.44
N PRO A 107 -11.47 -5.15 -18.95
CA PRO A 107 -10.77 -6.29 -19.54
C PRO A 107 -11.01 -6.48 -21.03
N ALA A 108 -12.18 -6.05 -21.55
CA ALA A 108 -12.50 -6.09 -22.97
C ALA A 108 -11.54 -5.24 -23.82
N TYR A 109 -10.91 -4.23 -23.23
CA TYR A 109 -9.96 -3.33 -23.89
C TYR A 109 -8.52 -3.52 -23.43
N ALA A 110 -8.18 -4.64 -22.78
CA ALA A 110 -6.83 -4.91 -22.27
C ALA A 110 -5.74 -4.87 -23.38
N ASP A 111 -6.11 -5.22 -24.62
CA ASP A 111 -5.22 -5.14 -25.76
C ASP A 111 -4.76 -3.70 -26.11
N LEU A 112 -5.45 -2.68 -25.60
CA LEU A 112 -5.09 -1.28 -25.82
C LEU A 112 -3.66 -0.98 -25.34
N TYR A 113 -3.18 -1.64 -24.28
CA TYR A 113 -1.88 -1.38 -23.67
C TYR A 113 -0.74 -2.26 -24.21
N ARG A 114 -0.99 -2.97 -25.30
CA ARG A 114 0.07 -3.76 -25.98
C ARG A 114 1.11 -2.83 -26.57
N ARG A 115 2.33 -3.37 -26.72
CA ARG A 115 3.49 -2.62 -27.21
C ARG A 115 3.33 -2.05 -28.62
N ASP A 116 2.49 -2.66 -29.42
CA ASP A 116 2.13 -2.26 -30.79
C ASP A 116 0.96 -1.29 -30.90
N HIS A 117 0.28 -0.99 -29.76
CA HIS A 117 -0.81 -0.02 -29.67
C HIS A 117 -0.43 1.19 -28.81
N LEU A 118 -0.87 1.22 -27.55
CA LEU A 118 -0.45 2.21 -26.54
C LEU A 118 0.53 1.54 -25.55
N PRO A 119 1.83 1.72 -25.74
CA PRO A 119 2.87 0.95 -25.02
C PRO A 119 3.04 1.44 -23.58
N ILE A 120 2.10 1.07 -22.72
CA ILE A 120 2.13 1.33 -21.28
C ILE A 120 2.46 0.01 -20.60
N ASP A 121 3.61 -0.06 -19.92
CA ASP A 121 4.03 -1.28 -19.27
C ASP A 121 3.29 -1.53 -17.94
N VAL A 122 2.90 -0.44 -17.27
CA VAL A 122 2.14 -0.49 -16.02
C VAL A 122 1.09 0.61 -15.98
N VAL A 123 -0.14 0.21 -15.73
CA VAL A 123 -1.26 1.12 -15.50
C VAL A 123 -1.58 1.14 -14.01
N ILE A 124 -1.57 2.32 -13.40
CA ILE A 124 -1.94 2.54 -12.00
C ILE A 124 -3.29 3.24 -11.94
N SER A 125 -4.28 2.58 -11.33
CA SER A 125 -5.59 3.16 -11.05
C SER A 125 -5.69 3.51 -9.57
N PRO A 126 -5.69 4.80 -9.19
CA PRO A 126 -5.82 5.21 -7.80
C PRO A 126 -7.05 4.62 -7.11
N GLU A 127 -8.15 4.52 -7.85
CA GLU A 127 -9.41 4.01 -7.34
C GLU A 127 -9.34 2.51 -6.99
N LYS A 128 -8.65 1.72 -7.82
CA LYS A 128 -8.39 0.29 -7.53
C LYS A 128 -7.45 0.12 -6.35
N GLU A 129 -6.36 0.89 -6.32
CA GLU A 129 -5.40 0.82 -5.21
C GLU A 129 -6.07 1.15 -3.86
N VAL A 130 -6.93 2.19 -3.84
CA VAL A 130 -7.69 2.55 -2.63
C VAL A 130 -8.69 1.46 -2.26
N ALA A 131 -9.37 0.85 -3.25
CA ALA A 131 -10.29 -0.26 -2.99
C ALA A 131 -9.55 -1.48 -2.41
N GLU A 132 -8.38 -1.82 -2.94
CA GLU A 132 -7.54 -2.88 -2.40
C GLU A 132 -7.10 -2.59 -0.97
N ALA A 133 -6.68 -1.34 -0.68
CA ALA A 133 -6.35 -0.92 0.68
C ALA A 133 -7.57 -1.04 1.62
N ALA A 134 -8.76 -0.64 1.17
CA ALA A 134 -10.00 -0.80 1.94
C ALA A 134 -10.32 -2.28 2.23
N MET A 135 -10.15 -3.14 1.24
CA MET A 135 -10.36 -4.59 1.39
C MET A 135 -9.37 -5.21 2.38
N GLN A 136 -8.11 -4.78 2.37
CA GLN A 136 -7.11 -5.21 3.35
C GLN A 136 -7.50 -4.79 4.77
N ARG A 137 -7.94 -3.53 4.96
CA ARG A 137 -8.43 -3.04 6.26
C ARG A 137 -9.64 -3.83 6.75
N LEU A 138 -10.60 -4.13 5.86
CA LEU A 138 -11.76 -4.96 6.19
C LEU A 138 -11.39 -6.41 6.53
N ALA A 139 -10.32 -6.94 5.95
CA ALA A 139 -9.87 -8.30 6.23
C ALA A 139 -9.17 -8.43 7.61
N ALA A 140 -8.60 -7.32 8.12
CA ALA A 140 -7.87 -7.29 9.39
C ALA A 140 -8.32 -6.10 10.26
N PRO A 141 -9.58 -6.09 10.74
CA PRO A 141 -10.23 -4.94 11.36
C PRO A 141 -9.56 -4.45 12.64
N SER A 142 -8.86 -5.33 13.33
CA SER A 142 -8.19 -5.02 14.62
C SER A 142 -6.73 -4.61 14.43
N THR A 143 -6.32 -4.23 13.22
CA THR A 143 -4.96 -3.78 12.93
C THR A 143 -4.96 -2.29 12.61
N PHE A 144 -4.00 -1.54 13.16
CA PHE A 144 -3.80 -0.13 12.79
C PHE A 144 -3.06 -0.01 11.46
N ASP A 145 -2.36 -1.07 11.01
CA ASP A 145 -1.59 -1.10 9.79
C ASP A 145 -1.60 -2.49 9.14
N THR A 146 -1.59 -2.56 7.81
CA THR A 146 -1.59 -3.84 7.07
C THR A 146 -1.01 -3.65 5.67
N GLU A 147 -0.04 -4.50 5.31
CA GLU A 147 0.53 -4.53 3.96
C GLU A 147 0.75 -5.97 3.49
N SER A 148 0.55 -6.23 2.19
CA SER A 148 0.65 -7.56 1.59
C SER A 148 1.98 -7.79 0.90
N PHE A 149 2.55 -8.99 1.09
CA PHE A 149 3.82 -9.43 0.52
C PHE A 149 3.66 -10.77 -0.21
N PHE A 150 4.61 -11.08 -1.07
CA PHE A 150 4.64 -12.33 -1.87
C PHE A 150 3.36 -12.57 -2.68
N GLY A 151 2.81 -11.48 -3.26
CA GLY A 151 1.56 -11.56 -4.02
C GLY A 151 0.36 -11.94 -3.17
N GLY A 152 0.28 -11.47 -1.93
CA GLY A 152 -0.83 -11.70 -1.00
C GLY A 152 -0.72 -12.99 -0.17
N LYS A 153 0.39 -13.72 -0.24
CA LYS A 153 0.59 -14.97 0.54
C LYS A 153 1.07 -14.72 1.96
N ALA A 154 1.59 -13.54 2.25
CA ALA A 154 1.94 -13.09 3.60
C ALA A 154 1.50 -11.64 3.81
N GLN A 155 1.31 -11.25 5.07
CA GLN A 155 0.91 -9.92 5.47
C GLN A 155 1.78 -9.42 6.62
N LEU A 156 2.11 -8.14 6.59
CA LEU A 156 2.56 -7.39 7.74
C LEU A 156 1.33 -6.83 8.45
N LEU A 157 1.21 -7.04 9.74
CA LEU A 157 0.09 -6.59 10.57
C LEU A 157 0.60 -5.66 11.66
N GLY A 158 0.09 -4.45 11.73
CA GLY A 158 0.30 -3.54 12.85
C GLY A 158 -0.78 -3.77 13.91
N ILE A 159 -0.43 -4.21 15.11
CA ILE A 159 -1.35 -4.56 16.18
C ILE A 159 -1.03 -3.72 17.41
N ALA A 160 -2.01 -2.98 17.94
CA ALA A 160 -1.90 -2.32 19.23
C ALA A 160 -2.28 -3.30 20.35
N LEU A 161 -1.43 -3.43 21.36
CA LEU A 161 -1.67 -4.35 22.48
C LEU A 161 -2.41 -3.63 23.59
N GLU A 162 -3.51 -4.22 24.03
CA GLU A 162 -4.35 -3.77 25.14
C GLU A 162 -4.06 -4.58 26.41
N ASP A 163 -4.54 -4.11 27.56
CA ASP A 163 -4.30 -4.74 28.87
C ASP A 163 -4.79 -6.20 28.96
N ASP A 164 -5.76 -6.57 28.15
CA ASP A 164 -6.35 -7.92 28.08
C ASP A 164 -5.63 -8.87 27.11
N CYS A 165 -4.54 -8.43 26.47
CA CYS A 165 -3.79 -9.26 25.55
C CYS A 165 -3.18 -10.48 26.25
N PRO A 166 -3.51 -11.73 25.83
CA PRO A 166 -3.14 -12.96 26.54
C PRO A 166 -1.64 -13.23 26.64
N VAL A 167 -0.85 -12.60 25.76
CA VAL A 167 0.59 -12.89 25.65
C VAL A 167 1.49 -11.78 26.18
N LEU A 168 0.94 -10.85 26.97
CA LEU A 168 1.74 -9.84 27.65
C LEU A 168 2.76 -10.47 28.59
N ASN A 169 3.88 -9.77 28.78
CA ASN A 169 4.97 -10.15 29.67
C ASN A 169 5.62 -11.53 29.34
N THR A 170 5.36 -12.04 28.12
CA THR A 170 5.93 -13.31 27.66
C THR A 170 7.10 -13.03 26.68
N PRO A 171 8.29 -13.61 26.89
CA PRO A 171 9.40 -13.47 25.96
C PRO A 171 9.06 -14.00 24.57
N LEU A 172 9.49 -13.29 23.51
CA LEU A 172 9.19 -13.67 22.13
C LEU A 172 9.65 -15.09 21.77
N ARG A 173 10.79 -15.55 22.32
CA ARG A 173 11.25 -16.95 22.15
C ARG A 173 10.23 -17.96 22.67
N GLN A 174 9.60 -17.67 23.82
CA GLN A 174 8.59 -18.56 24.40
C GLN A 174 7.30 -18.55 23.57
N LEU A 175 6.91 -17.40 23.03
CA LEU A 175 5.79 -17.33 22.09
C LEU A 175 6.04 -18.17 20.83
N ASN A 176 7.26 -18.13 20.28
CA ASN A 176 7.64 -18.96 19.14
C ASN A 176 7.61 -20.47 19.45
N GLU A 177 7.92 -20.88 20.66
CA GLU A 177 7.85 -22.27 21.12
C GLU A 177 6.40 -22.74 21.34
N LEU A 178 5.60 -21.92 22.05
CA LEU A 178 4.19 -22.21 22.34
C LEU A 178 3.35 -22.29 21.06
N PHE A 179 3.64 -21.45 20.09
CA PHE A 179 2.93 -21.37 18.82
C PHE A 179 3.78 -21.83 17.64
N SER A 180 4.49 -22.95 17.80
CA SER A 180 5.44 -23.48 16.82
C SER A 180 4.84 -23.75 15.43
N THR A 181 3.53 -24.05 15.35
CA THR A 181 2.81 -24.24 14.09
C THR A 181 2.33 -22.96 13.45
N LEU A 182 2.43 -21.84 14.16
CA LEU A 182 2.02 -20.52 13.64
C LEU A 182 3.14 -19.97 12.73
N ARG A 183 2.77 -19.66 11.50
CA ARG A 183 3.70 -19.04 10.55
C ARG A 183 3.63 -17.52 10.68
N ALA A 184 3.98 -17.02 11.87
CA ALA A 184 4.05 -15.60 12.18
C ALA A 184 5.27 -15.29 13.04
N ILE A 185 5.76 -14.05 12.93
CA ILE A 185 6.90 -13.54 13.71
C ILE A 185 6.72 -12.04 13.97
N VAL A 186 7.00 -11.58 15.19
CA VAL A 186 7.07 -10.15 15.53
C VAL A 186 8.39 -9.61 14.97
N VAL A 187 8.32 -8.60 14.11
CA VAL A 187 9.49 -8.02 13.44
C VAL A 187 9.78 -6.59 13.88
N GLY A 188 8.82 -5.91 14.51
CA GLY A 188 8.99 -4.56 15.03
C GLY A 188 8.15 -4.34 16.28
N VAL A 189 8.65 -3.54 17.20
CA VAL A 189 7.93 -3.08 18.40
C VAL A 189 8.07 -1.58 18.54
N ARG A 190 6.97 -0.87 18.66
CA ARG A 190 6.94 0.54 19.03
C ARG A 190 6.48 0.66 20.46
N ARG A 191 7.35 1.16 21.33
CA ARG A 191 7.11 1.38 22.75
C ARG A 191 7.41 2.81 23.11
N LYS A 192 6.45 3.51 23.71
CA LYS A 192 6.59 4.94 24.08
C LYS A 192 7.11 5.81 22.94
N GLY A 193 6.59 5.59 21.74
CA GLY A 193 6.94 6.34 20.53
C GLY A 193 8.23 5.89 19.82
N ARG A 194 9.05 5.00 20.41
CA ARG A 194 10.28 4.50 19.80
C ARG A 194 10.07 3.15 19.12
N LEU A 195 10.37 3.08 17.82
CA LEU A 195 10.36 1.82 17.05
C LEU A 195 11.72 1.13 17.17
N PHE A 196 11.72 -0.20 17.30
CA PHE A 196 12.92 -1.04 17.29
C PHE A 196 12.60 -2.46 16.80
N ALA A 197 13.63 -3.16 16.30
CA ALA A 197 13.57 -4.59 16.02
C ALA A 197 13.77 -5.36 17.33
N PRO A 198 12.82 -6.23 17.74
CA PRO A 198 12.93 -6.92 19.02
C PRO A 198 13.85 -8.15 18.96
N ASP A 199 14.52 -8.43 20.08
CA ASP A 199 15.26 -9.65 20.29
C ASP A 199 14.37 -10.79 20.83
N ALA A 200 14.86 -12.04 20.73
CA ALA A 200 14.14 -13.23 21.20
C ALA A 200 13.83 -13.22 22.71
N GLY A 201 14.61 -12.45 23.50
CA GLY A 201 14.42 -12.26 24.93
C GLY A 201 13.44 -11.16 25.31
N ASP A 202 13.09 -10.28 24.37
CA ASP A 202 12.18 -9.17 24.61
C ASP A 202 10.77 -9.65 24.96
N GLN A 203 10.10 -8.88 25.80
CA GLN A 203 8.71 -9.08 26.21
C GLN A 203 7.82 -7.99 25.64
N LEU A 204 6.57 -8.34 25.38
CA LEU A 204 5.54 -7.42 24.95
C LEU A 204 4.77 -6.88 26.17
N PHE A 205 4.42 -5.62 26.15
CA PHE A 205 3.67 -4.94 27.20
C PHE A 205 2.40 -4.29 26.66
N ALA A 206 1.48 -3.98 27.56
CA ALA A 206 0.33 -3.17 27.21
C ALA A 206 0.77 -1.82 26.61
N GLU A 207 -0.03 -1.26 25.70
CA GLU A 207 0.25 -0.05 24.93
C GLU A 207 1.39 -0.19 23.90
N ASP A 208 2.09 -1.33 23.80
CA ASP A 208 3.00 -1.57 22.70
C ASP A 208 2.22 -1.66 21.37
N GLN A 209 2.78 -1.07 20.33
CA GLN A 209 2.35 -1.31 18.95
C GLN A 209 3.35 -2.27 18.30
N ILE A 210 2.87 -3.43 17.86
CA ILE A 210 3.74 -4.45 17.27
C ILE A 210 3.49 -4.61 15.78
N TYR A 211 4.55 -4.93 15.05
CA TYR A 211 4.48 -5.32 13.65
C TYR A 211 4.76 -6.81 13.55
N VAL A 212 3.78 -7.55 13.03
CA VAL A 212 3.83 -9.01 12.93
C VAL A 212 3.79 -9.41 11.47
N PHE A 213 4.77 -10.16 11.01
CA PHE A 213 4.75 -10.77 9.69
C PHE A 213 4.06 -12.14 9.80
N ALA A 214 2.96 -12.35 9.07
CA ALA A 214 2.16 -13.57 9.16
C ALA A 214 1.83 -14.13 7.78
N HIS A 215 1.76 -15.45 7.66
CA HIS A 215 1.18 -16.13 6.50
C HIS A 215 -0.31 -15.78 6.39
N SER A 216 -0.82 -15.53 5.18
CA SER A 216 -2.19 -15.03 4.99
C SER A 216 -3.27 -15.97 5.55
N GLU A 217 -3.03 -17.29 5.54
CA GLU A 217 -3.95 -18.26 6.16
C GLU A 217 -3.94 -18.21 7.70
N ASP A 218 -2.86 -17.69 8.31
CA ASP A 218 -2.68 -17.64 9.75
C ASP A 218 -2.99 -16.26 10.37
N VAL A 219 -3.43 -15.29 9.56
CA VAL A 219 -3.74 -13.91 10.01
C VAL A 219 -4.75 -13.92 11.16
N ASN A 220 -5.89 -14.59 11.00
CA ASN A 220 -6.93 -14.63 12.03
C ASN A 220 -6.39 -15.26 13.32
N ARG A 221 -5.69 -16.39 13.20
CA ARG A 221 -5.08 -17.06 14.35
C ARG A 221 -4.02 -16.19 15.03
N THR A 222 -3.27 -15.42 14.23
CA THR A 222 -2.30 -14.46 14.77
C THR A 222 -3.01 -13.38 15.57
N LEU A 223 -4.07 -12.79 15.04
CA LEU A 223 -4.86 -11.77 15.73
C LEU A 223 -5.48 -12.31 17.02
N ASP A 224 -6.04 -13.53 17.00
CA ASP A 224 -6.61 -14.16 18.20
C ASP A 224 -5.57 -14.34 19.33
N ILE A 225 -4.31 -14.70 18.99
CA ILE A 225 -3.21 -14.84 19.97
C ILE A 225 -2.90 -13.51 20.66
N PHE A 226 -3.01 -12.39 19.94
CA PHE A 226 -2.81 -11.04 20.48
C PHE A 226 -4.09 -10.43 21.06
N GLY A 227 -5.14 -11.23 21.31
CA GLY A 227 -6.40 -10.78 21.92
C GLY A 227 -7.30 -10.02 20.96
N LYS A 228 -7.02 -10.03 19.66
CA LYS A 228 -7.81 -9.31 18.67
C LYS A 228 -8.80 -10.24 17.98
N SER A 229 -10.08 -10.12 18.33
CA SER A 229 -11.14 -10.93 17.73
C SER A 229 -11.39 -10.54 16.26
N THR A 230 -11.30 -11.51 15.37
CA THR A 230 -11.64 -11.35 13.95
C THR A 230 -13.09 -11.78 13.71
N LYS A 231 -14.04 -10.90 13.94
CA LYS A 231 -15.38 -11.10 13.41
C LYS A 231 -15.33 -10.91 11.90
N LYS A 232 -15.80 -11.90 11.14
CA LYS A 232 -15.96 -11.75 9.69
C LYS A 232 -16.90 -10.58 9.41
N GLN A 233 -16.47 -9.68 8.54
CA GLN A 233 -17.28 -8.56 8.08
C GLN A 233 -18.33 -9.10 7.11
N GLU A 234 -19.57 -9.25 7.56
CA GLU A 234 -20.69 -9.74 6.73
C GLU A 234 -21.56 -8.61 6.21
N ARG A 235 -21.57 -7.47 6.91
CA ARG A 235 -22.40 -6.30 6.60
C ARG A 235 -21.53 -5.05 6.54
N VAL A 236 -21.42 -4.47 5.36
CA VAL A 236 -20.59 -3.30 5.10
C VAL A 236 -21.45 -2.18 4.52
N VAL A 237 -21.36 -0.99 5.09
CA VAL A 237 -21.98 0.21 4.53
C VAL A 237 -20.91 1.13 3.97
N ILE A 238 -21.08 1.53 2.72
CA ILE A 238 -20.16 2.41 1.99
C ILE A 238 -20.85 3.76 1.80
N ILE A 239 -20.22 4.82 2.25
CA ILE A 239 -20.70 6.20 2.06
C ILE A 239 -19.87 6.86 0.97
N GLY A 240 -20.56 7.15 -0.14
CA GLY A 240 -19.98 7.65 -1.38
C GLY A 240 -20.00 6.60 -2.50
N GLY A 241 -20.89 6.76 -3.48
CA GLY A 241 -21.02 5.91 -4.68
C GLY A 241 -20.13 6.38 -5.84
N GLY A 242 -19.03 7.09 -5.54
CA GLY A 242 -18.02 7.51 -6.49
C GLY A 242 -17.20 6.32 -7.04
N ASN A 243 -16.15 6.62 -7.80
CA ASN A 243 -15.31 5.57 -8.40
C ASN A 243 -14.70 4.63 -7.35
N VAL A 244 -14.25 5.18 -6.21
CA VAL A 244 -13.70 4.40 -5.10
C VAL A 244 -14.77 3.50 -4.48
N GLY A 245 -15.93 4.09 -4.10
CA GLY A 245 -17.01 3.32 -3.47
C GLY A 245 -17.55 2.20 -4.37
N LEU A 246 -17.68 2.49 -5.67
CA LEU A 246 -18.08 1.48 -6.66
C LEU A 246 -17.02 0.36 -6.79
N ALA A 247 -15.73 0.72 -6.79
CA ALA A 247 -14.65 -0.26 -6.84
C ALA A 247 -14.63 -1.15 -5.59
N VAL A 248 -14.83 -0.58 -4.39
CA VAL A 248 -14.95 -1.32 -3.14
C VAL A 248 -16.18 -2.26 -3.17
N ALA A 249 -17.34 -1.74 -3.59
CA ALA A 249 -18.57 -2.54 -3.67
C ALA A 249 -18.41 -3.75 -4.61
N ARG A 250 -17.80 -3.54 -5.79
CA ARG A 250 -17.48 -4.63 -6.74
C ARG A 250 -16.50 -5.65 -6.14
N ALA A 251 -15.47 -5.18 -5.43
CA ALA A 251 -14.52 -6.06 -4.76
C ALA A 251 -15.19 -6.91 -3.68
N LEU A 252 -16.17 -6.34 -2.93
CA LEU A 252 -16.98 -7.08 -1.96
C LEU A 252 -17.91 -8.11 -2.65
N GLU A 253 -18.48 -7.77 -3.79
CA GLU A 253 -19.31 -8.70 -4.57
C GLU A 253 -18.50 -9.86 -5.14
N ALA A 254 -17.25 -9.64 -5.52
CA ALA A 254 -16.36 -10.68 -6.04
C ALA A 254 -15.89 -11.68 -4.97
N ARG A 255 -16.05 -11.37 -3.67
CA ARG A 255 -15.70 -12.30 -2.59
C ARG A 255 -16.65 -13.51 -2.58
N THR A 256 -16.10 -14.66 -2.26
CA THR A 256 -16.85 -15.94 -2.12
C THR A 256 -17.68 -15.99 -0.84
N ASP A 257 -17.24 -15.31 0.22
CA ASP A 257 -18.03 -15.11 1.44
C ASP A 257 -19.11 -14.04 1.17
N ARG A 258 -20.35 -14.38 1.40
CA ARG A 258 -21.53 -13.54 1.08
C ARG A 258 -21.59 -12.27 1.94
N VAL A 259 -20.72 -11.29 1.66
CA VAL A 259 -20.80 -9.97 2.28
C VAL A 259 -22.01 -9.22 1.72
N ARG A 260 -22.81 -8.62 2.61
CA ARG A 260 -23.93 -7.76 2.27
C ARG A 260 -23.44 -6.32 2.29
N ALA A 261 -23.31 -5.72 1.13
CA ALA A 261 -22.90 -4.33 1.01
C ALA A 261 -24.10 -3.41 0.74
N LYS A 262 -24.07 -2.21 1.29
CA LYS A 262 -24.95 -1.10 0.93
C LYS A 262 -24.10 0.11 0.59
N VAL A 263 -24.55 0.91 -0.38
CA VAL A 263 -23.91 2.17 -0.78
C VAL A 263 -24.90 3.30 -0.53
N ILE A 264 -24.46 4.39 0.11
CA ILE A 264 -25.22 5.64 0.20
C ILE A 264 -24.53 6.65 -0.71
N GLU A 265 -25.29 7.20 -1.68
CA GLU A 265 -24.79 8.20 -2.62
C GLU A 265 -25.74 9.38 -2.72
N ARG A 266 -25.21 10.60 -2.53
CA ARG A 266 -25.99 11.83 -2.52
C ARG A 266 -26.48 12.23 -3.92
N ASN A 267 -25.62 12.09 -4.92
CA ASN A 267 -25.95 12.42 -6.29
C ASN A 267 -26.82 11.34 -6.92
N ARG A 268 -28.05 11.68 -7.29
CA ARG A 268 -29.03 10.73 -7.84
C ARG A 268 -28.54 10.01 -9.09
N ALA A 269 -27.96 10.72 -10.05
CA ALA A 269 -27.48 10.11 -11.30
C ALA A 269 -26.33 9.12 -11.03
N ARG A 270 -25.47 9.42 -10.04
CA ARG A 270 -24.40 8.46 -9.61
C ARG A 270 -24.97 7.28 -8.83
N ALA A 271 -25.99 7.49 -8.01
CA ALA A 271 -26.66 6.40 -7.31
C ALA A 271 -27.33 5.44 -8.31
N GLU A 272 -28.03 5.96 -9.32
CA GLU A 272 -28.60 5.18 -10.41
C GLU A 272 -27.50 4.43 -11.19
N TYR A 273 -26.42 5.12 -11.58
CA TYR A 273 -25.26 4.47 -12.23
C TYR A 273 -24.65 3.36 -11.37
N ALA A 274 -24.48 3.60 -10.07
CA ALA A 274 -23.93 2.58 -9.17
C ALA A 274 -24.87 1.35 -9.07
N ALA A 275 -26.20 1.57 -8.98
CA ALA A 275 -27.19 0.50 -8.94
C ALA A 275 -27.19 -0.33 -10.22
N ASP A 276 -27.03 0.29 -11.38
CA ASP A 276 -26.95 -0.39 -12.68
C ASP A 276 -25.65 -1.22 -12.87
N ASN A 277 -24.61 -0.89 -12.09
CA ASN A 277 -23.27 -1.52 -12.20
C ASN A 277 -22.89 -2.43 -11.04
N LEU A 278 -23.83 -2.74 -10.15
CA LEU A 278 -23.69 -3.65 -9.02
C LEU A 278 -24.78 -4.72 -9.07
N GLU A 279 -24.44 -5.95 -8.73
CA GLU A 279 -25.35 -7.09 -8.84
C GLU A 279 -26.14 -7.37 -7.54
N ARG A 280 -25.47 -7.20 -6.39
CA ARG A 280 -25.99 -7.61 -5.07
C ARG A 280 -26.03 -6.49 -4.05
N THR A 281 -25.31 -5.41 -4.30
CA THR A 281 -25.19 -4.26 -3.39
C THR A 281 -26.42 -3.37 -3.51
N ILE A 282 -27.03 -3.03 -2.38
CA ILE A 282 -28.17 -2.11 -2.34
C ILE A 282 -27.64 -0.67 -2.38
N VAL A 283 -28.15 0.13 -3.28
CA VAL A 283 -27.79 1.57 -3.37
C VAL A 283 -28.94 2.41 -2.85
N LEU A 284 -28.65 3.26 -1.88
CA LEU A 284 -29.57 4.24 -1.29
C LEU A 284 -29.16 5.63 -1.78
N ASN A 285 -30.14 6.41 -2.25
CA ASN A 285 -29.87 7.78 -2.66
C ASN A 285 -30.20 8.78 -1.55
N GLY A 286 -29.19 9.49 -1.06
CA GLY A 286 -29.34 10.53 -0.04
C GLY A 286 -28.01 10.95 0.58
N ASP A 287 -28.07 11.84 1.56
CA ASP A 287 -26.90 12.35 2.25
C ASP A 287 -26.41 11.35 3.32
N GLY A 288 -25.13 10.96 3.22
CA GLY A 288 -24.49 10.09 4.23
C GLY A 288 -24.38 10.69 5.62
N MET A 289 -24.67 11.98 5.77
CA MET A 289 -24.77 12.66 7.07
C MET A 289 -26.20 12.59 7.67
N ASP A 290 -27.20 12.14 6.90
CA ASP A 290 -28.56 11.98 7.39
C ASP A 290 -28.65 10.76 8.31
N TYR A 291 -29.08 11.00 9.56
CA TYR A 291 -29.20 9.95 10.57
C TYR A 291 -30.24 8.89 10.21
N ASP A 292 -31.39 9.32 9.71
CA ASP A 292 -32.49 8.39 9.35
C ASP A 292 -32.07 7.48 8.20
N LEU A 293 -31.35 8.03 7.23
CA LEU A 293 -30.80 7.25 6.12
C LEU A 293 -29.70 6.28 6.56
N LEU A 294 -28.83 6.70 7.51
CA LEU A 294 -27.86 5.79 8.12
C LEU A 294 -28.54 4.63 8.86
N MET A 295 -29.66 4.89 9.55
CA MET A 295 -30.44 3.83 10.22
C MET A 295 -31.16 2.94 9.21
N GLU A 296 -31.68 3.47 8.09
CA GLU A 296 -32.22 2.68 6.97
C GLU A 296 -31.15 1.79 6.34
N ALA A 297 -29.94 2.30 6.22
CA ALA A 297 -28.79 1.51 5.80
C ALA A 297 -28.39 0.43 6.82
N ALA A 298 -28.96 0.46 8.05
CA ALA A 298 -28.65 -0.39 9.19
C ALA A 298 -27.18 -0.27 9.66
N VAL A 299 -26.69 0.95 9.75
CA VAL A 299 -25.34 1.25 10.26
C VAL A 299 -25.14 0.75 11.69
N ASP A 300 -26.20 0.78 12.53
CA ASP A 300 -26.26 0.22 13.89
C ASP A 300 -25.97 -1.29 13.95
N ARG A 301 -26.13 -1.99 12.82
CA ARG A 301 -25.92 -3.44 12.69
C ARG A 301 -24.81 -3.79 11.69
N ALA A 302 -24.21 -2.78 11.12
CA ALA A 302 -23.08 -2.99 10.21
C ALA A 302 -21.84 -3.43 11.00
N ASP A 303 -21.05 -4.29 10.39
CA ASP A 303 -19.78 -4.72 10.95
C ASP A 303 -18.68 -3.70 10.61
N ALA A 304 -18.85 -2.96 9.51
CA ALA A 304 -17.97 -1.86 9.13
C ALA A 304 -18.70 -0.77 8.32
N VAL A 305 -18.26 0.47 8.48
CA VAL A 305 -18.61 1.62 7.63
C VAL A 305 -17.37 2.16 6.96
N LEU A 306 -17.43 2.36 5.65
CA LEU A 306 -16.39 3.01 4.85
C LEU A 306 -16.90 4.35 4.33
N ALA A 307 -16.32 5.45 4.80
CA ALA A 307 -16.61 6.80 4.31
C ALA A 307 -15.57 7.16 3.24
N VAL A 308 -15.99 7.13 1.96
CA VAL A 308 -15.12 7.26 0.78
C VAL A 308 -15.63 8.31 -0.22
N THR A 309 -16.19 9.39 0.30
CA THR A 309 -16.57 10.57 -0.50
C THR A 309 -15.34 11.38 -0.93
N ASP A 310 -15.53 12.42 -1.70
CA ASP A 310 -14.49 13.36 -2.14
C ASP A 310 -14.13 14.44 -1.09
N ASP A 311 -14.83 14.49 0.06
CA ASP A 311 -14.59 15.45 1.14
C ASP A 311 -14.12 14.78 2.43
N ASP A 312 -12.86 15.05 2.81
CA ASP A 312 -12.23 14.48 4.01
C ASP A 312 -13.03 14.75 5.30
N LYS A 313 -13.59 15.96 5.43
CA LYS A 313 -14.34 16.34 6.63
C LYS A 313 -15.64 15.57 6.73
N THR A 314 -16.34 15.41 5.62
CA THR A 314 -17.54 14.56 5.54
C THR A 314 -17.19 13.12 5.89
N ASN A 315 -16.09 12.58 5.35
CA ASN A 315 -15.65 11.21 5.65
C ASN A 315 -15.38 11.00 7.15
N MET A 316 -14.67 11.94 7.78
CA MET A 316 -14.41 11.88 9.22
C MET A 316 -15.71 11.97 10.04
N LEU A 317 -16.59 12.92 9.72
CA LEU A 317 -17.84 13.12 10.49
C LEU A 317 -18.79 11.94 10.33
N VAL A 318 -18.88 11.34 9.15
CA VAL A 318 -19.65 10.11 8.89
C VAL A 318 -19.08 8.95 9.70
N ALA A 319 -17.75 8.78 9.72
CA ALA A 319 -17.09 7.74 10.50
C ALA A 319 -17.40 7.87 11.99
N VAL A 320 -17.29 9.07 12.57
CA VAL A 320 -17.67 9.35 13.97
C VAL A 320 -19.14 9.04 14.22
N ARG A 321 -20.01 9.40 13.29
CA ARG A 321 -21.46 9.14 13.40
C ARG A 321 -21.77 7.65 13.35
N ALA A 322 -21.07 6.89 12.51
CA ALA A 322 -21.21 5.45 12.45
C ALA A 322 -20.77 4.77 13.77
N LYS A 323 -19.66 5.21 14.35
CA LYS A 323 -19.21 4.76 15.68
C LYS A 323 -20.25 5.07 16.76
N SER A 324 -20.77 6.30 16.77
CA SER A 324 -21.82 6.74 17.71
C SER A 324 -23.12 5.95 17.56
N ALA A 325 -23.43 5.44 16.36
CA ALA A 325 -24.57 4.57 16.10
C ALA A 325 -24.33 3.10 16.52
N GLY A 326 -23.12 2.75 16.96
CA GLY A 326 -22.77 1.41 17.44
C GLY A 326 -22.03 0.53 16.40
N CYS A 327 -21.65 1.06 15.25
CA CYS A 327 -20.82 0.33 14.30
C CYS A 327 -19.42 0.09 14.91
N PRO A 328 -18.94 -1.17 14.95
CA PRO A 328 -17.67 -1.49 15.60
C PRO A 328 -16.46 -0.99 14.84
N MET A 329 -16.56 -0.78 13.53
CA MET A 329 -15.44 -0.36 12.68
C MET A 329 -15.83 0.77 11.73
N ALA A 330 -15.11 1.87 11.77
CA ALA A 330 -15.25 2.98 10.83
C ALA A 330 -13.91 3.29 10.14
N ILE A 331 -13.94 3.32 8.82
CA ILE A 331 -12.79 3.61 7.95
C ILE A 331 -13.09 4.90 7.20
N ALA A 332 -12.18 5.88 7.26
CA ALA A 332 -12.31 7.14 6.54
C ALA A 332 -11.24 7.29 5.45
N LEU A 333 -11.64 7.74 4.27
CA LEU A 333 -10.71 8.19 3.24
C LEU A 333 -10.28 9.61 3.56
N VAL A 334 -8.98 9.85 3.70
CA VAL A 334 -8.40 11.13 4.10
C VAL A 334 -7.23 11.49 3.19
N ASN A 335 -7.38 12.57 2.44
CA ASN A 335 -6.35 13.07 1.52
C ASN A 335 -5.37 14.02 2.20
N ASP A 336 -5.82 14.79 3.19
CA ASP A 336 -5.02 15.78 3.89
C ASP A 336 -4.27 15.14 5.07
N PRO A 337 -2.93 15.03 5.01
CA PRO A 337 -2.16 14.41 6.09
C PRO A 337 -2.25 15.19 7.42
N THR A 338 -2.61 16.47 7.40
CA THR A 338 -2.77 17.26 8.62
C THR A 338 -3.99 16.83 9.48
N LEU A 339 -4.94 16.11 8.88
CA LEU A 339 -6.10 15.56 9.56
C LEU A 339 -5.84 14.18 10.20
N VAL A 340 -4.77 13.49 9.78
CA VAL A 340 -4.47 12.13 10.26
C VAL A 340 -4.32 12.01 11.78
N PRO A 341 -3.66 12.97 12.49
CA PRO A 341 -3.58 12.90 13.95
C PRO A 341 -4.93 12.90 14.65
N LEU A 342 -5.96 13.51 14.04
CA LEU A 342 -7.30 13.59 14.62
C LEU A 342 -8.06 12.25 14.58
N MET A 343 -7.62 11.27 13.78
CA MET A 343 -8.30 9.98 13.62
C MET A 343 -8.42 9.24 14.97
N ALA A 344 -7.32 9.15 15.68
CA ALA A 344 -7.28 8.49 16.99
C ALA A 344 -8.11 9.25 18.04
N GLU A 345 -8.06 10.58 18.05
CA GLU A 345 -8.84 11.43 18.97
C GLU A 345 -10.35 11.31 18.74
N LEU A 346 -10.76 11.02 17.48
CA LEU A 346 -12.15 10.87 17.07
C LEU A 346 -12.65 9.42 17.10
N ASP A 347 -11.86 8.48 17.62
CA ASP A 347 -12.18 7.04 17.65
C ASP A 347 -12.48 6.46 16.26
N ILE A 348 -11.77 6.93 15.25
CA ILE A 348 -11.83 6.37 13.89
C ILE A 348 -10.80 5.26 13.78
N ASP A 349 -11.26 4.03 13.53
CA ASP A 349 -10.44 2.81 13.63
C ASP A 349 -9.32 2.73 12.57
N ALA A 350 -9.59 3.25 11.37
CA ALA A 350 -8.61 3.25 10.29
C ALA A 350 -8.87 4.39 9.29
N TYR A 351 -7.83 4.77 8.58
CA TYR A 351 -7.95 5.67 7.44
C TYR A 351 -7.21 5.13 6.22
N ILE A 352 -7.60 5.62 5.05
CA ILE A 352 -6.94 5.34 3.79
C ILE A 352 -6.53 6.66 3.16
N ASN A 353 -5.25 6.80 2.81
CA ASN A 353 -4.76 7.96 2.09
C ASN A 353 -4.54 7.59 0.60
N PRO A 354 -5.40 8.06 -0.31
CA PRO A 354 -5.33 7.71 -1.73
C PRO A 354 -4.01 8.06 -2.40
N ARG A 355 -3.39 9.15 -1.95
CA ARG A 355 -2.12 9.61 -2.52
C ARG A 355 -0.98 8.70 -2.10
N ALA A 356 -0.87 8.40 -0.81
CA ALA A 356 0.14 7.50 -0.27
C ALA A 356 0.00 6.09 -0.89
N THR A 357 -1.23 5.58 -1.02
CA THR A 357 -1.52 4.30 -1.66
C THR A 357 -1.08 4.30 -3.13
N THR A 358 -1.42 5.35 -3.89
CA THR A 358 -0.99 5.49 -5.30
C THR A 358 0.53 5.56 -5.44
N VAL A 359 1.19 6.36 -4.59
CA VAL A 359 2.66 6.49 -4.58
C VAL A 359 3.31 5.15 -4.28
N SER A 360 2.86 4.45 -3.24
CA SER A 360 3.38 3.12 -2.88
C SER A 360 3.21 2.11 -4.03
N SER A 361 2.05 2.14 -4.72
CA SER A 361 1.83 1.30 -5.88
C SER A 361 2.79 1.60 -7.03
N ILE A 362 3.00 2.88 -7.35
CA ILE A 362 3.96 3.29 -8.39
C ILE A 362 5.38 2.86 -8.01
N LEU A 363 5.80 3.11 -6.77
CA LEU A 363 7.14 2.76 -6.28
C LEU A 363 7.40 1.25 -6.34
N ARG A 364 6.42 0.40 -6.05
CA ARG A 364 6.52 -1.05 -6.24
C ARG A 364 6.91 -1.44 -7.67
N HIS A 365 6.47 -0.66 -8.67
CA HIS A 365 6.75 -0.91 -10.08
C HIS A 365 8.03 -0.25 -10.61
N ILE A 366 8.61 0.71 -9.89
CA ILE A 366 9.84 1.40 -10.29
C ILE A 366 11.06 0.52 -10.04
N ARG A 367 11.08 -0.19 -8.94
CA ARG A 367 12.23 -0.98 -8.53
C ARG A 367 12.38 -2.22 -9.40
N HIS A 368 13.43 -2.18 -10.23
CA HIS A 368 13.80 -3.25 -11.13
C HIS A 368 14.77 -4.25 -10.48
N GLY A 369 14.57 -5.52 -10.79
CA GLY A 369 15.47 -6.63 -10.57
C GLY A 369 15.17 -7.43 -9.31
N ARG A 370 15.66 -7.04 -8.14
CA ARG A 370 15.67 -7.91 -6.94
C ARG A 370 14.62 -7.53 -5.91
N VAL A 371 14.44 -6.23 -5.69
CA VAL A 371 13.45 -5.72 -4.74
C VAL A 371 12.08 -5.74 -5.41
N ARG A 372 11.15 -6.51 -4.86
CA ARG A 372 9.81 -6.69 -5.39
C ARG A 372 8.79 -5.76 -4.74
N ALA A 373 8.98 -5.49 -3.44
CA ALA A 373 8.14 -4.58 -2.70
C ALA A 373 8.94 -3.90 -1.58
N ILE A 374 8.57 -2.69 -1.23
CA ILE A 374 9.02 -2.00 -0.03
C ILE A 374 7.82 -1.33 0.60
N TYR A 375 7.74 -1.45 1.89
CA TYR A 375 6.75 -0.79 2.70
C TYR A 375 7.44 0.01 3.80
N SER A 376 7.17 1.31 3.86
CA SER A 376 7.72 2.21 4.86
C SER A 376 6.82 2.27 6.09
N ILE A 377 7.38 2.06 7.26
CA ILE A 377 6.69 2.09 8.54
C ILE A 377 6.90 3.45 9.20
N GLY A 378 5.80 4.05 9.66
CA GLY A 378 5.81 5.39 10.26
C GLY A 378 6.29 6.46 9.27
N ASP A 379 6.95 7.50 9.78
CA ASP A 379 7.59 8.54 8.96
C ASP A 379 8.98 8.08 8.44
N ALA A 380 9.04 6.92 7.79
CA ALA A 380 10.26 6.27 7.32
C ALA A 380 11.23 5.88 8.46
N GLU A 381 10.72 5.43 9.61
CA GLU A 381 11.55 4.95 10.73
C GLU A 381 12.12 3.55 10.48
N ALA A 382 11.36 2.72 9.74
CA ALA A 382 11.79 1.40 9.29
C ALA A 382 11.15 1.08 7.93
N GLU A 383 11.69 0.07 7.26
CA GLU A 383 11.16 -0.45 6.00
C GLU A 383 10.99 -1.97 6.07
N VAL A 384 10.00 -2.49 5.37
CA VAL A 384 9.89 -3.92 5.06
C VAL A 384 10.19 -4.10 3.58
N ILE A 385 11.23 -4.86 3.28
CA ILE A 385 11.77 -5.02 1.93
C ILE A 385 11.54 -6.46 1.47
N GLU A 386 10.78 -6.65 0.39
CA GLU A 386 10.66 -7.94 -0.30
C GLU A 386 11.63 -7.98 -1.48
N ALA A 387 12.50 -8.97 -1.51
CA ALA A 387 13.45 -9.12 -2.60
C ALA A 387 13.67 -10.59 -3.00
N GLN A 388 14.11 -10.78 -4.26
CA GLN A 388 14.53 -12.10 -4.75
C GLN A 388 16.02 -12.30 -4.48
N VAL A 389 16.37 -13.46 -3.93
CA VAL A 389 17.75 -13.85 -3.70
C VAL A 389 18.39 -14.34 -4.99
N LEU A 390 19.49 -13.72 -5.38
CA LEU A 390 20.30 -14.15 -6.53
C LEU A 390 21.43 -15.10 -6.10
N GLY A 391 21.93 -15.91 -7.00
CA GLY A 391 23.07 -16.80 -6.76
C GLY A 391 24.34 -16.06 -6.33
N THR A 392 24.48 -14.79 -6.69
CA THR A 392 25.59 -13.90 -6.29
C THR A 392 25.35 -13.17 -4.97
N SER A 393 24.15 -13.29 -4.36
CA SER A 393 23.85 -12.67 -3.08
C SER A 393 24.63 -13.36 -1.95
N PRO A 394 25.19 -12.62 -0.97
CA PRO A 394 25.79 -13.17 0.24
C PRO A 394 24.85 -14.06 1.07
N LEU A 395 23.52 -13.97 0.82
CA LEU A 395 22.50 -14.79 1.48
C LEU A 395 22.38 -16.19 0.88
N ALA A 396 22.73 -16.36 -0.41
CA ALA A 396 22.49 -17.59 -1.13
C ALA A 396 23.29 -18.76 -0.57
N GLY A 397 22.62 -19.88 -0.33
CA GLY A 397 23.21 -21.12 0.19
C GLY A 397 23.44 -21.13 1.71
N LYS A 398 23.15 -20.06 2.46
CA LYS A 398 23.36 -19.98 3.90
C LYS A 398 22.12 -20.33 4.70
N LEU A 399 22.31 -20.80 5.92
CA LEU A 399 21.26 -20.89 6.93
C LEU A 399 21.01 -19.49 7.53
N VAL A 400 19.77 -19.19 7.89
CA VAL A 400 19.42 -17.89 8.49
C VAL A 400 20.30 -17.57 9.70
N ARG A 401 20.61 -18.55 10.57
CA ARG A 401 21.48 -18.39 11.73
C ARG A 401 22.95 -18.08 11.41
N ASP A 402 23.41 -18.40 10.19
CA ASP A 402 24.79 -18.21 9.75
C ASP A 402 24.99 -16.88 9.00
N ILE A 403 23.93 -16.08 8.90
CA ILE A 403 23.95 -14.75 8.28
C ILE A 403 24.06 -13.70 9.39
N ASP A 404 25.08 -12.85 9.27
CA ASP A 404 25.29 -11.72 10.18
C ASP A 404 24.39 -10.55 9.75
N PHE A 405 23.18 -10.48 10.34
CA PHE A 405 22.27 -9.38 10.13
C PHE A 405 22.57 -8.25 11.13
N PRO A 406 22.44 -6.97 10.73
CA PRO A 406 22.46 -5.85 11.68
C PRO A 406 21.39 -6.00 12.77
N GLU A 407 21.64 -5.43 13.96
CA GLU A 407 20.69 -5.48 15.10
C GLU A 407 19.29 -4.96 14.76
N GLY A 408 19.19 -3.99 13.84
CA GLY A 408 17.92 -3.40 13.39
C GLY A 408 17.24 -4.17 12.26
N VAL A 409 17.71 -5.38 11.89
CA VAL A 409 17.19 -6.17 10.76
C VAL A 409 16.65 -7.51 11.24
N LEU A 410 15.41 -7.81 10.85
CA LEU A 410 14.80 -9.12 11.09
C LEU A 410 14.21 -9.69 9.79
N VAL A 411 14.42 -10.98 9.58
CA VAL A 411 13.74 -11.70 8.50
C VAL A 411 12.30 -11.97 8.91
N GLY A 412 11.34 -11.45 8.15
CA GLY A 412 9.92 -11.66 8.38
C GLY A 412 9.40 -12.98 7.79
N ALA A 413 9.80 -13.29 6.56
CA ALA A 413 9.44 -14.54 5.90
C ALA A 413 10.39 -14.84 4.72
N VAL A 414 10.42 -16.11 4.32
CA VAL A 414 11.10 -16.57 3.10
C VAL A 414 10.08 -17.34 2.25
N MET A 415 9.94 -16.97 0.98
CA MET A 415 9.12 -17.71 0.02
C MET A 415 10.00 -18.64 -0.80
N LYS A 416 9.79 -19.94 -0.64
CA LYS A 416 10.55 -21.01 -1.26
C LYS A 416 9.63 -21.93 -2.05
N GLY A 417 9.87 -22.09 -3.33
CA GLY A 417 9.02 -22.95 -4.19
C GLY A 417 7.54 -22.57 -4.15
N GLY A 418 7.23 -21.26 -4.02
CA GLY A 418 5.86 -20.75 -3.96
C GLY A 418 5.17 -20.89 -2.60
N LYS A 419 5.86 -21.41 -1.55
CA LYS A 419 5.35 -21.52 -0.17
C LYS A 419 6.07 -20.52 0.73
N VAL A 420 5.31 -19.82 1.55
CA VAL A 420 5.87 -18.91 2.57
C VAL A 420 6.27 -19.73 3.81
N MET A 421 7.52 -19.54 4.21
CA MET A 421 8.14 -20.23 5.34
C MET A 421 8.45 -19.23 6.47
N LYS A 422 8.20 -19.65 7.72
CA LYS A 422 8.68 -18.92 8.90
C LYS A 422 10.23 -18.97 8.93
N PRO A 423 10.92 -17.85 9.17
CA PRO A 423 12.39 -17.82 9.20
C PRO A 423 12.91 -18.43 10.50
N THR A 424 13.13 -19.74 10.50
CA THR A 424 13.85 -20.42 11.59
C THR A 424 15.36 -20.38 11.32
N GLY A 425 16.16 -20.45 12.37
CA GLY A 425 17.64 -20.46 12.21
C GLY A 425 18.17 -21.55 11.27
N ASP A 426 17.48 -22.69 11.18
CA ASP A 426 17.83 -23.82 10.31
C ASP A 426 17.29 -23.68 8.88
N LEU A 427 16.53 -22.65 8.58
CA LEU A 427 16.03 -22.42 7.23
C LEU A 427 17.18 -21.97 6.33
N ARG A 428 17.41 -22.72 5.25
CA ARG A 428 18.38 -22.36 4.23
C ARG A 428 17.74 -21.43 3.19
N ILE A 429 18.43 -20.35 2.88
CA ILE A 429 18.05 -19.41 1.81
C ILE A 429 18.81 -19.82 0.54
N ASP A 430 18.08 -20.13 -0.54
CA ASP A 430 18.68 -20.54 -1.81
C ASP A 430 18.45 -19.46 -2.90
N GLU A 431 19.22 -19.56 -3.97
CA GLU A 431 19.00 -18.78 -5.18
C GLU A 431 17.57 -18.97 -5.70
N GLY A 432 16.92 -17.88 -6.06
CA GLY A 432 15.53 -17.86 -6.57
C GLY A 432 14.47 -17.76 -5.49
N ASP A 433 14.81 -17.96 -4.21
CA ASP A 433 13.90 -17.68 -3.10
C ASP A 433 13.57 -16.18 -3.04
N ALA A 434 12.42 -15.83 -2.49
CA ALA A 434 12.13 -14.44 -2.14
C ALA A 434 12.14 -14.30 -0.62
N ILE A 435 12.72 -13.20 -0.14
CA ILE A 435 12.85 -12.89 1.29
C ILE A 435 12.17 -11.57 1.60
N ALA A 436 11.45 -11.49 2.71
CA ALA A 436 10.94 -10.24 3.27
C ALA A 436 11.69 -9.93 4.57
N MET A 437 12.26 -8.74 4.66
CA MET A 437 13.04 -8.29 5.80
C MET A 437 12.52 -6.96 6.33
N PHE A 438 12.34 -6.88 7.65
CA PHE A 438 12.17 -5.63 8.36
C PHE A 438 13.56 -5.03 8.62
N ALA A 439 13.73 -3.74 8.36
CA ALA A 439 14.98 -3.02 8.61
C ALA A 439 14.70 -1.64 9.19
N MET A 440 15.39 -1.28 10.25
CA MET A 440 15.43 0.11 10.69
C MET A 440 16.10 0.97 9.60
N THR A 441 15.64 2.20 9.40
CA THR A 441 16.11 3.05 8.28
C THR A 441 17.63 3.19 8.22
N LYS A 442 18.31 3.24 9.38
CA LYS A 442 19.78 3.29 9.46
C LYS A 442 20.45 2.04 8.89
N ASP A 443 19.76 0.88 8.89
CA ASP A 443 20.29 -0.43 8.51
C ASP A 443 19.85 -0.84 7.08
N VAL A 444 18.97 -0.06 6.42
CA VAL A 444 18.51 -0.30 5.04
C VAL A 444 19.66 -0.41 4.03
N PRO A 445 20.71 0.45 4.06
CA PRO A 445 21.85 0.33 3.13
C PRO A 445 22.57 -1.03 3.26
N GLU A 446 22.64 -1.61 4.45
CA GLU A 446 23.26 -2.92 4.66
C GLU A 446 22.38 -4.04 4.12
N VAL A 447 21.04 -3.96 4.29
CA VAL A 447 20.11 -4.89 3.66
C VAL A 447 20.21 -4.85 2.14
N GLU A 448 20.31 -3.65 1.55
CA GLU A 448 20.52 -3.51 0.12
C GLU A 448 21.84 -4.17 -0.32
N ARG A 449 22.90 -4.03 0.47
CA ARG A 449 24.18 -4.67 0.21
C ARG A 449 24.07 -6.20 0.26
N LEU A 450 23.35 -6.76 1.23
CA LEU A 450 23.09 -8.21 1.33
C LEU A 450 22.28 -8.74 0.15
N LEU A 451 21.47 -7.90 -0.45
CA LEU A 451 20.64 -8.24 -1.62
C LEU A 451 21.35 -7.96 -2.96
N GLN A 452 22.46 -7.22 -2.95
CA GLN A 452 23.21 -6.87 -4.17
C GLN A 452 24.11 -8.02 -4.64
N VAL A 453 24.49 -7.95 -5.96
CA VAL A 453 25.53 -8.83 -6.51
C VAL A 453 26.84 -8.42 -5.89
N SER A 454 27.59 -9.38 -5.34
CA SER A 454 28.99 -9.15 -4.96
C SER A 454 29.76 -8.65 -6.19
N VAL A 455 30.45 -7.50 -6.01
CA VAL A 455 31.26 -6.88 -7.08
C VAL A 455 32.49 -7.72 -7.43
N ASP A 456 32.73 -8.81 -6.69
CA ASP A 456 33.90 -9.69 -6.85
C ASP A 456 33.81 -10.65 -8.07
N PHE A 457 32.82 -10.47 -8.97
CA PHE A 457 32.62 -11.29 -10.15
C PHE A 457 32.77 -10.55 -11.50
N PHE A 458 33.48 -9.42 -11.52
CA PHE A 458 33.86 -8.77 -12.78
C PHE A 458 35.38 -8.53 -12.86
#